data_52a5869ef137355a45210bc7a57f212e
#
_entry.id   52a5869ef137355a45210bc7a57f212e
#
_cell.length_a   1.000
_cell.length_b   1.000
_cell.length_c   1.000
_cell.angle_alpha   90.00
_cell.angle_beta   90.00
_cell.angle_gamma   90.00
#
_symmetry.space_group_name_H-M   'P 1'
#
loop_
_entity.id
_entity.type
_entity.pdbx_description
1 polymer ?
#
loop_
_entity_poly.entity_id
_entity_poly.type
_entity_poly.pdbx_seq_one_letter_code
_entity_poly.pdbx_strand_id
1 'polypeptide(L)'
;MQSPFAKWKGKINLGGEDIDCYVLDTGDRVIALRATVKAIAEVDSGALADYIGAKSLKDYINSDLILEELLEFSVPGTQFKSQGLKSEQFELICRGYIQALYSTESSLTPRQRQIAIKCAVLSSGLTRTGLDALIDEATGYQYERAEDALQVKLRAFIAEELRAWEKTFPDELWEEFGRLTGWSTPLQTRPKWWGKLVIELIYDTLDPDVAKYLRENKPAAGVHWHRQLTENLGVRQLVSRCWEVIGVAKTCETMHELRSRVAHHYGKKPVQMTMYLPPESDKSEE
;
A
#
# COMPACT_ATOMS: atom_id res chain seq x y z
N MET A 1 1.07 13.20 42.41
CA MET A 1 1.17 14.00 41.19
C MET A 1 -0.17 13.91 40.49
N GLN A 2 -0.75 15.01 40.04
CA GLN A 2 -1.96 14.97 39.20
C GLN A 2 -1.62 14.32 37.87
N SER A 3 -2.50 13.43 37.35
CA SER A 3 -2.33 12.86 36.01
C SER A 3 -2.37 13.97 34.97
N PRO A 4 -1.51 13.93 33.92
CA PRO A 4 -1.53 14.92 32.87
C PRO A 4 -2.92 15.01 32.20
N PHE A 5 -3.25 16.17 31.64
CA PHE A 5 -4.48 16.33 30.89
C PHE A 5 -4.24 16.95 29.53
N ALA A 6 -5.10 16.59 28.57
CA ALA A 6 -5.05 17.12 27.22
C ALA A 6 -5.51 18.57 27.21
N LYS A 7 -4.58 19.51 27.07
CA LYS A 7 -4.87 20.95 26.99
C LYS A 7 -5.36 21.33 25.59
N TRP A 8 -4.80 20.71 24.55
CA TRP A 8 -5.23 20.88 23.17
C TRP A 8 -5.49 19.51 22.56
N LYS A 9 -6.53 19.43 21.72
CA LYS A 9 -6.86 18.23 20.96
C LYS A 9 -7.02 18.58 19.50
N GLY A 10 -6.63 17.65 18.63
CA GLY A 10 -6.76 17.80 17.20
C GLY A 10 -6.75 16.45 16.50
N LYS A 11 -6.79 16.51 15.18
CA LYS A 11 -6.63 15.35 14.31
C LYS A 11 -5.57 15.64 13.29
N ILE A 12 -4.73 14.65 13.02
CA ILE A 12 -3.79 14.66 11.90
C ILE A 12 -4.18 13.53 10.94
N ASN A 13 -4.07 13.78 9.64
CA ASN A 13 -4.31 12.73 8.67
C ASN A 13 -3.00 12.03 8.31
N LEU A 14 -2.91 10.74 8.64
CA LEU A 14 -1.77 9.90 8.32
C LEU A 14 -2.21 8.75 7.42
N GLY A 15 -1.86 8.83 6.13
CA GLY A 15 -2.16 7.77 5.18
C GLY A 15 -3.63 7.54 4.87
N GLY A 16 -4.44 8.62 4.90
CA GLY A 16 -5.87 8.55 4.65
C GLY A 16 -6.73 8.41 5.92
N GLU A 17 -6.10 8.13 7.07
CA GLU A 17 -6.78 7.96 8.35
C GLU A 17 -6.65 9.20 9.23
N ASP A 18 -7.75 9.63 9.84
CA ASP A 18 -7.76 10.71 10.82
C ASP A 18 -7.38 10.18 12.20
N ILE A 19 -6.25 10.66 12.69
CA ILE A 19 -5.58 10.20 13.91
C ILE A 19 -5.74 11.24 15.00
N ASP A 20 -6.36 10.86 16.13
CA ASP A 20 -6.49 11.73 17.27
C ASP A 20 -5.13 12.02 17.93
N CYS A 21 -4.83 13.30 18.11
CA CYS A 21 -3.60 13.77 18.72
C CYS A 21 -3.87 14.85 19.76
N TYR A 22 -2.96 14.98 20.71
CA TYR A 22 -3.10 15.88 21.86
C TYR A 22 -1.78 16.57 22.18
N VAL A 23 -1.87 17.77 22.72
CA VAL A 23 -0.78 18.39 23.48
C VAL A 23 -1.21 18.47 24.92
N LEU A 24 -0.43 17.85 25.81
CA LEU A 24 -0.72 17.80 27.22
C LEU A 24 -0.32 19.12 27.90
N ASP A 25 -0.79 19.33 29.12
CA ASP A 25 -0.40 20.45 29.97
C ASP A 25 1.09 20.46 30.32
N THR A 26 1.73 19.30 30.26
CA THR A 26 3.19 19.11 30.36
C THR A 26 3.97 19.57 29.12
N GLY A 27 3.29 19.86 28.02
CA GLY A 27 3.90 20.14 26.70
C GLY A 27 4.18 18.91 25.86
N ASP A 28 3.94 17.70 26.37
CA ASP A 28 4.11 16.46 25.60
C ASP A 28 3.11 16.39 24.44
N ARG A 29 3.59 15.99 23.26
CA ARG A 29 2.78 15.75 22.06
C ARG A 29 2.49 14.27 21.97
N VAL A 30 1.21 13.90 21.94
CA VAL A 30 0.76 12.53 22.13
C VAL A 30 -0.20 12.13 21.01
N ILE A 31 -0.02 10.93 20.49
CA ILE A 31 -0.94 10.26 19.57
C ILE A 31 -1.71 9.21 20.38
N ALA A 32 -3.02 9.17 20.25
CA ALA A 32 -3.84 8.16 20.92
C ALA A 32 -3.41 6.74 20.52
N LEU A 33 -3.35 5.82 21.48
CA LEU A 33 -2.83 4.46 21.28
C LEU A 33 -3.56 3.70 20.16
N ARG A 34 -4.91 3.74 20.15
CA ARG A 34 -5.71 3.12 19.09
C ARG A 34 -5.47 3.76 17.73
N ALA A 35 -5.30 5.07 17.72
CA ALA A 35 -5.03 5.82 16.51
C ALA A 35 -3.66 5.48 15.91
N THR A 36 -2.66 5.15 16.74
CA THR A 36 -1.36 4.65 16.28
C THR A 36 -1.49 3.34 15.52
N VAL A 37 -2.22 2.35 16.07
CA VAL A 37 -2.47 1.08 15.39
C VAL A 37 -3.17 1.30 14.06
N LYS A 38 -4.18 2.17 14.03
CA LYS A 38 -4.89 2.54 12.81
C LYS A 38 -3.95 3.18 11.77
N ALA A 39 -3.06 4.07 12.20
CA ALA A 39 -2.11 4.74 11.30
C ALA A 39 -1.15 3.77 10.61
N ILE A 40 -0.63 2.77 11.33
CA ILE A 40 0.39 1.86 10.79
C ILE A 40 -0.19 0.59 10.17
N ALA A 41 -1.32 0.09 10.69
CA ALA A 41 -1.87 -1.22 10.32
C ALA A 41 -3.24 -1.16 9.62
N GLU A 42 -3.87 0.03 9.51
CA GLU A 42 -5.19 0.24 8.87
C GLU A 42 -6.30 -0.63 9.46
N VAL A 43 -6.25 -0.87 10.75
CA VAL A 43 -7.26 -1.64 11.48
C VAL A 43 -7.72 -0.85 12.70
N ASP A 44 -9.02 -0.96 13.01
CA ASP A 44 -9.62 -0.29 14.17
C ASP A 44 -9.51 -1.11 15.46
N SER A 45 -8.92 -2.32 15.39
CA SER A 45 -8.82 -3.26 16.51
C SER A 45 -7.43 -3.85 16.64
N GLY A 46 -7.10 -4.28 17.85
CA GLY A 46 -5.82 -4.88 18.21
C GLY A 46 -5.03 -4.03 19.19
N ALA A 47 -4.27 -4.70 20.05
CA ALA A 47 -3.36 -4.01 20.96
C ALA A 47 -2.07 -3.61 20.22
N LEU A 48 -1.49 -2.45 20.53
CA LEU A 48 -0.21 -2.05 19.96
C LEU A 48 0.86 -3.13 20.17
N ALA A 49 0.86 -3.81 21.33
CA ALA A 49 1.77 -4.89 21.67
C ALA A 49 1.78 -6.02 20.61
N ASP A 50 0.63 -6.35 20.01
CA ASP A 50 0.52 -7.40 18.98
C ASP A 50 1.29 -7.05 17.70
N TYR A 51 1.45 -5.77 17.43
CA TYR A 51 2.13 -5.26 16.24
C TYR A 51 3.63 -5.07 16.46
N ILE A 52 4.04 -4.59 17.64
CA ILE A 52 5.44 -4.25 17.91
C ILE A 52 6.20 -5.35 18.68
N GLY A 53 5.50 -6.27 19.37
CA GLY A 53 6.09 -7.33 20.19
C GLY A 53 6.44 -8.62 19.43
N ALA A 54 6.31 -8.64 18.11
CA ALA A 54 6.60 -9.82 17.30
C ALA A 54 8.10 -10.18 17.35
N LYS A 55 8.40 -11.50 17.42
CA LYS A 55 9.78 -12.01 17.49
C LYS A 55 10.67 -11.49 16.37
N SER A 56 10.14 -11.35 15.16
CA SER A 56 10.84 -10.82 13.98
C SER A 56 11.22 -9.34 14.09
N LEU A 57 10.65 -8.60 15.05
CA LEU A 57 10.89 -7.17 15.26
C LEU A 57 11.73 -6.90 16.54
N LYS A 58 12.01 -7.92 17.34
CA LYS A 58 12.63 -7.75 18.67
C LYS A 58 14.00 -7.06 18.64
N ASP A 59 14.77 -7.28 17.56
CA ASP A 59 16.10 -6.69 17.40
C ASP A 59 16.04 -5.24 16.87
N TYR A 60 14.86 -4.77 16.45
CA TYR A 60 14.63 -3.46 15.82
C TYR A 60 13.73 -2.56 16.65
N ILE A 61 12.82 -3.14 17.45
CA ILE A 61 11.85 -2.40 18.28
C ILE A 61 11.93 -2.94 19.70
N ASN A 62 12.29 -2.06 20.64
CA ASN A 62 12.18 -2.38 22.07
C ASN A 62 10.72 -2.16 22.53
N SER A 63 9.88 -3.19 22.29
CA SER A 63 8.45 -3.13 22.61
C SER A 63 8.17 -2.89 24.09
N ASP A 64 8.98 -3.49 24.98
CA ASP A 64 8.77 -3.40 26.41
C ASP A 64 8.95 -1.96 26.88
N LEU A 65 10.03 -1.31 26.47
CA LEU A 65 10.29 0.09 26.82
C LEU A 65 9.19 1.01 26.29
N ILE A 66 8.74 0.82 25.05
CA ILE A 66 7.67 1.63 24.45
C ILE A 66 6.36 1.47 25.23
N LEU A 67 6.02 0.25 25.65
CA LEU A 67 4.80 -0.02 26.38
C LEU A 67 4.85 0.47 27.83
N GLU A 68 6.02 0.42 28.47
CA GLU A 68 6.22 0.97 29.84
C GLU A 68 6.14 2.49 29.88
N GLU A 69 6.57 3.18 28.83
CA GLU A 69 6.59 4.64 28.74
C GLU A 69 5.29 5.25 28.19
N LEU A 70 4.24 4.47 27.99
CA LEU A 70 2.95 4.99 27.56
C LEU A 70 2.42 6.02 28.54
N LEU A 71 1.96 7.16 28.01
CA LEU A 71 1.37 8.20 28.83
C LEU A 71 -0.12 7.94 29.07
N GLU A 72 -0.49 7.95 30.35
CA GLU A 72 -1.88 7.98 30.77
C GLU A 72 -2.30 9.42 31.07
N PHE A 73 -3.36 9.91 30.43
CA PHE A 73 -3.84 11.27 30.56
C PHE A 73 -5.36 11.36 30.51
N SER A 74 -5.91 12.45 31.06
CA SER A 74 -7.34 12.74 30.97
C SER A 74 -7.64 13.66 29.79
N VAL A 75 -8.78 13.42 29.14
CA VAL A 75 -9.30 14.30 28.08
C VAL A 75 -10.51 15.05 28.62
N PRO A 76 -10.50 16.38 28.63
CA PRO A 76 -11.63 17.16 29.11
C PRO A 76 -12.94 16.76 28.42
N GLY A 77 -13.98 16.56 29.24
CA GLY A 77 -15.29 16.11 28.74
C GLY A 77 -15.45 14.60 28.62
N THR A 78 -14.43 13.80 29.01
CA THR A 78 -14.54 12.34 29.09
C THR A 78 -14.39 11.85 30.52
N GLN A 79 -15.04 10.72 30.85
CA GLN A 79 -14.93 10.11 32.18
C GLN A 79 -13.75 9.11 32.28
N PHE A 80 -13.18 8.73 31.16
CA PHE A 80 -12.14 7.72 31.08
C PHE A 80 -10.78 8.35 30.81
N LYS A 81 -9.74 7.75 31.38
CA LYS A 81 -8.36 8.06 31.04
C LYS A 81 -8.02 7.48 29.67
N SER A 82 -7.26 8.24 28.92
CA SER A 82 -6.73 7.83 27.63
C SER A 82 -5.26 7.45 27.76
N GLN A 83 -4.82 6.54 26.90
CA GLN A 83 -3.40 6.20 26.75
C GLN A 83 -2.91 6.64 25.38
N GLY A 84 -1.66 7.06 25.32
CA GLY A 84 -1.05 7.48 24.07
C GLY A 84 0.46 7.37 24.08
N LEU A 85 0.99 7.44 22.88
CA LEU A 85 2.42 7.45 22.59
C LEU A 85 2.88 8.89 22.40
N LYS A 86 4.07 9.20 22.90
CA LYS A 86 4.77 10.43 22.48
C LYS A 86 5.17 10.33 21.00
N SER A 87 5.37 11.49 20.37
CA SER A 87 5.79 11.57 18.97
C SER A 87 7.10 10.82 18.71
N GLU A 88 8.04 10.84 19.67
CA GLU A 88 9.31 10.12 19.59
C GLU A 88 9.12 8.60 19.56
N GLN A 89 8.17 8.08 20.35
CA GLN A 89 7.88 6.64 20.38
C GLN A 89 7.25 6.17 19.08
N PHE A 90 6.38 7.00 18.47
CA PHE A 90 5.83 6.72 17.15
C PHE A 90 6.95 6.65 16.09
N GLU A 91 7.89 7.58 16.14
CA GLU A 91 9.07 7.58 15.26
C GLU A 91 9.92 6.30 15.46
N LEU A 92 10.18 5.90 16.72
CA LEU A 92 10.93 4.69 17.05
C LEU A 92 10.27 3.43 16.47
N ILE A 93 8.93 3.32 16.53
CA ILE A 93 8.19 2.21 15.93
C ILE A 93 8.39 2.21 14.41
N CYS A 94 8.17 3.35 13.76
CA CYS A 94 8.34 3.45 12.32
C CYS A 94 9.77 3.12 11.88
N ARG A 95 10.77 3.64 12.57
CA ARG A 95 12.19 3.39 12.31
C ARG A 95 12.55 1.92 12.47
N GLY A 96 12.06 1.26 13.50
CA GLY A 96 12.29 -0.17 13.73
C GLY A 96 11.71 -1.04 12.61
N TYR A 97 10.49 -0.76 12.17
CA TYR A 97 9.91 -1.43 11.02
C TYR A 97 10.70 -1.20 9.73
N ILE A 98 11.20 0.02 9.51
CA ILE A 98 12.03 0.36 8.35
C ILE A 98 13.37 -0.40 8.40
N GLN A 99 14.03 -0.45 9.55
CA GLN A 99 15.26 -1.21 9.73
C GLN A 99 15.04 -2.70 9.46
N ALA A 100 13.96 -3.29 9.99
CA ALA A 100 13.60 -4.66 9.73
C ALA A 100 13.29 -4.93 8.24
N LEU A 101 12.68 -3.97 7.53
CA LEU A 101 12.38 -4.10 6.10
C LEU A 101 13.64 -4.22 5.24
N TYR A 102 14.68 -3.46 5.57
CA TYR A 102 15.94 -3.43 4.82
C TYR A 102 16.99 -4.44 5.31
N SER A 103 16.74 -5.10 6.45
CA SER A 103 17.64 -6.12 6.95
C SER A 103 17.48 -7.42 6.18
N THR A 104 18.62 -8.02 5.82
CA THR A 104 18.67 -9.36 5.21
C THR A 104 18.43 -10.49 6.21
N GLU A 105 18.54 -10.20 7.51
CA GLU A 105 18.38 -11.17 8.60
C GLU A 105 16.94 -11.24 9.12
N SER A 106 16.11 -10.23 8.77
CA SER A 106 14.72 -10.20 9.23
C SER A 106 13.81 -11.10 8.40
N SER A 107 12.92 -11.83 9.09
CA SER A 107 11.89 -12.67 8.49
C SER A 107 10.50 -12.05 8.70
N LEU A 108 10.24 -10.90 8.09
CA LEU A 108 8.94 -10.24 8.18
C LEU A 108 7.86 -11.04 7.45
N THR A 109 6.73 -11.25 8.12
CA THR A 109 5.52 -11.76 7.47
C THR A 109 5.02 -10.78 6.39
N PRO A 110 4.18 -11.22 5.44
CA PRO A 110 3.60 -10.32 4.44
C PRO A 110 2.90 -9.10 5.06
N ARG A 111 2.17 -9.31 6.17
CA ARG A 111 1.50 -8.23 6.91
C ARG A 111 2.49 -7.24 7.53
N GLN A 112 3.53 -7.75 8.19
CA GLN A 112 4.57 -6.90 8.78
C GLN A 112 5.33 -6.12 7.71
N ARG A 113 5.56 -6.71 6.55
CA ARG A 113 6.18 -6.02 5.42
C ARG A 113 5.31 -4.86 4.91
N GLN A 114 3.99 -5.03 4.81
CA GLN A 114 3.07 -3.95 4.47
C GLN A 114 3.12 -2.81 5.49
N ILE A 115 3.10 -3.13 6.79
CA ILE A 115 3.26 -2.15 7.86
C ILE A 115 4.61 -1.42 7.74
N ALA A 116 5.69 -2.13 7.49
CA ALA A 116 7.02 -1.54 7.34
C ALA A 116 7.10 -0.57 6.15
N ILE A 117 6.51 -0.92 5.01
CA ILE A 117 6.39 -0.03 3.84
C ILE A 117 5.61 1.22 4.23
N LYS A 118 4.46 1.06 4.90
CA LYS A 118 3.66 2.20 5.34
C LYS A 118 4.43 3.09 6.31
N CYS A 119 5.16 2.51 7.27
CA CYS A 119 6.03 3.26 8.17
C CYS A 119 7.10 4.06 7.41
N ALA A 120 7.70 3.49 6.35
CA ALA A 120 8.68 4.19 5.52
C ALA A 120 8.07 5.42 4.81
N VAL A 121 6.88 5.24 4.23
CA VAL A 121 6.14 6.33 3.56
C VAL A 121 5.73 7.42 4.55
N LEU A 122 5.19 7.02 5.71
CA LEU A 122 4.81 7.97 6.78
C LEU A 122 6.03 8.76 7.27
N SER A 123 7.15 8.11 7.55
CA SER A 123 8.37 8.77 8.01
C SER A 123 8.91 9.75 6.98
N SER A 124 8.93 9.38 5.70
CA SER A 124 9.37 10.27 4.61
C SER A 124 8.46 11.51 4.49
N GLY A 125 7.14 11.31 4.54
CA GLY A 125 6.16 12.39 4.48
C GLY A 125 6.26 13.33 5.68
N LEU A 126 6.38 12.78 6.88
CA LEU A 126 6.52 13.56 8.11
C LEU A 126 7.83 14.36 8.13
N THR A 127 8.95 13.78 7.69
CA THR A 127 10.23 14.48 7.59
C THR A 127 10.14 15.67 6.62
N ARG A 128 9.55 15.47 5.45
CA ARG A 128 9.36 16.54 4.45
C ARG A 128 8.48 17.65 4.99
N THR A 129 7.33 17.31 5.57
CA THR A 129 6.40 18.28 6.14
C THR A 129 6.99 19.00 7.34
N GLY A 130 7.79 18.31 8.15
CA GLY A 130 8.51 18.90 9.28
C GLY A 130 9.53 19.92 8.82
N LEU A 131 10.27 19.65 7.75
CA LEU A 131 11.21 20.61 7.16
C LEU A 131 10.49 21.86 6.63
N ASP A 132 9.37 21.66 5.90
CA ASP A 132 8.54 22.77 5.44
C ASP A 132 8.04 23.62 6.61
N ALA A 133 7.60 22.99 7.72
CA ALA A 133 7.14 23.69 8.92
C ALA A 133 8.25 24.54 9.58
N LEU A 134 9.48 24.01 9.66
CA LEU A 134 10.64 24.72 10.19
C LEU A 134 11.04 25.91 9.30
N ILE A 135 10.94 25.76 7.99
CA ILE A 135 11.17 26.87 7.03
C ILE A 135 10.08 27.94 7.19
N ASP A 136 8.82 27.54 7.29
CA ASP A 136 7.69 28.43 7.47
C ASP A 136 7.83 29.23 8.78
N GLU A 137 8.28 28.57 9.85
CA GLU A 137 8.53 29.22 11.13
C GLU A 137 9.69 30.22 11.07
N ALA A 138 10.82 29.83 10.47
CA ALA A 138 12.01 30.67 10.35
C ALA A 138 11.77 31.91 9.48
N THR A 139 10.89 31.82 8.46
CA THR A 139 10.56 32.90 7.56
C THR A 139 9.35 33.72 7.98
N GLY A 140 8.57 33.26 8.94
CA GLY A 140 7.29 33.86 9.33
C GLY A 140 6.12 33.49 8.40
N TYR A 141 6.35 32.68 7.37
CA TYR A 141 5.31 32.29 6.40
C TYR A 141 4.17 31.50 7.06
N GLN A 142 4.42 30.87 8.20
CA GLN A 142 3.39 30.19 8.98
C GLN A 142 2.15 31.05 9.31
N TYR A 143 2.29 32.36 9.37
CA TYR A 143 1.19 33.30 9.64
C TYR A 143 0.39 33.69 8.41
N GLU A 144 0.92 33.42 7.21
CA GLU A 144 0.30 33.77 5.93
C GLU A 144 -0.30 32.54 5.22
N ARG A 145 0.27 31.35 5.42
CA ARG A 145 -0.24 30.13 4.81
C ARG A 145 -1.58 29.70 5.43
N ALA A 146 -2.38 28.95 4.67
CA ALA A 146 -3.60 28.33 5.20
C ALA A 146 -3.28 27.41 6.39
N GLU A 147 -4.15 27.37 7.39
CA GLU A 147 -3.95 26.59 8.63
C GLU A 147 -3.73 25.11 8.36
N ASP A 148 -4.38 24.53 7.33
CA ASP A 148 -4.31 23.13 6.95
C ASP A 148 -3.31 22.83 5.82
N ALA A 149 -2.56 23.83 5.34
CA ALA A 149 -1.68 23.66 4.17
C ALA A 149 -0.67 22.51 4.33
N LEU A 150 -0.07 22.35 5.50
CA LEU A 150 0.86 21.24 5.76
C LEU A 150 0.16 19.89 5.82
N GLN A 151 -1.07 19.84 6.34
CA GLN A 151 -1.89 18.63 6.33
C GLN A 151 -2.24 18.19 4.91
N VAL A 152 -2.61 19.14 4.05
CA VAL A 152 -2.92 18.87 2.63
C VAL A 152 -1.68 18.33 1.91
N LYS A 153 -0.51 18.96 2.11
CA LYS A 153 0.76 18.50 1.53
C LYS A 153 1.13 17.10 2.02
N LEU A 154 1.05 16.84 3.32
CA LEU A 154 1.37 15.54 3.91
C LEU A 154 0.47 14.45 3.34
N ARG A 155 -0.85 14.69 3.30
CA ARG A 155 -1.82 13.74 2.75
C ARG A 155 -1.53 13.42 1.28
N ALA A 156 -1.28 14.44 0.46
CA ALA A 156 -0.97 14.27 -0.96
C ALA A 156 0.32 13.44 -1.15
N PHE A 157 1.38 13.76 -0.40
CA PHE A 157 2.65 13.04 -0.46
C PHE A 157 2.49 11.57 -0.06
N ILE A 158 1.85 11.28 1.07
CA ILE A 158 1.65 9.90 1.54
C ILE A 158 0.82 9.10 0.52
N ALA A 159 -0.24 9.70 -0.02
CA ALA A 159 -1.08 9.04 -1.03
C ALA A 159 -0.31 8.73 -2.33
N GLU A 160 0.60 9.62 -2.75
CA GLU A 160 1.47 9.42 -3.91
C GLU A 160 2.48 8.29 -3.67
N GLU A 161 3.19 8.35 -2.55
CA GLU A 161 4.21 7.35 -2.19
C GLU A 161 3.60 5.96 -1.96
N LEU A 162 2.46 5.85 -1.26
CA LEU A 162 1.78 4.57 -1.07
C LEU A 162 1.40 3.94 -2.41
N ARG A 163 0.91 4.74 -3.37
CA ARG A 163 0.63 4.26 -4.73
C ARG A 163 1.88 3.75 -5.45
N ALA A 164 3.02 4.37 -5.24
CA ALA A 164 4.29 3.92 -5.82
C ALA A 164 4.73 2.55 -5.26
N TRP A 165 4.34 2.24 -4.02
CA TRP A 165 4.63 0.96 -3.35
C TRP A 165 3.55 -0.10 -3.57
N GLU A 166 2.33 0.29 -3.96
CA GLU A 166 1.28 -0.67 -4.32
C GLU A 166 1.75 -1.53 -5.50
N LYS A 167 1.60 -2.85 -5.37
CA LYS A 167 1.79 -3.74 -6.50
C LYS A 167 0.69 -3.43 -7.52
N THR A 168 1.07 -2.88 -8.64
CA THR A 168 0.14 -2.58 -9.74
C THR A 168 -0.63 -3.82 -10.20
N PHE A 169 -0.02 -5.00 -10.04
CA PHE A 169 -0.62 -6.30 -10.33
C PHE A 169 -0.64 -7.14 -9.05
N PRO A 170 -1.82 -7.44 -8.48
CA PRO A 170 -1.98 -8.32 -7.33
C PRO A 170 -1.35 -9.70 -7.57
N ASP A 171 -0.84 -10.34 -6.51
CA ASP A 171 -0.27 -11.70 -6.63
C ASP A 171 -1.34 -12.71 -7.05
N GLU A 172 -2.59 -12.50 -6.65
CA GLU A 172 -3.75 -13.30 -7.02
C GLU A 172 -3.96 -13.38 -8.54
N LEU A 173 -3.60 -12.33 -9.29
CA LEU A 173 -3.65 -12.36 -10.76
C LEU A 173 -2.70 -13.42 -11.32
N TRP A 174 -1.50 -13.50 -10.75
CA TRP A 174 -0.49 -14.47 -11.19
C TRP A 174 -0.84 -15.88 -10.73
N GLU A 175 -1.45 -16.04 -9.58
CA GLU A 175 -1.97 -17.32 -9.08
C GLU A 175 -3.05 -17.88 -10.02
N GLU A 176 -4.01 -17.03 -10.41
CA GLU A 176 -5.06 -17.43 -11.35
C GLU A 176 -4.51 -17.73 -12.76
N PHE A 177 -3.53 -16.95 -13.22
CA PHE A 177 -2.86 -17.27 -14.47
C PHE A 177 -2.11 -18.62 -14.38
N GLY A 178 -1.48 -18.89 -13.23
CA GLY A 178 -0.86 -20.19 -12.95
C GLY A 178 -1.85 -21.32 -13.03
N ARG A 179 -2.96 -21.22 -12.32
CA ARG A 179 -4.03 -22.21 -12.28
C ARG A 179 -4.59 -22.49 -13.68
N LEU A 180 -4.93 -21.44 -14.44
CA LEU A 180 -5.55 -21.55 -15.77
C LEU A 180 -4.59 -22.01 -16.88
N THR A 181 -3.27 -21.91 -16.64
CA THR A 181 -2.24 -22.35 -17.60
C THR A 181 -1.54 -23.64 -17.18
N GLY A 182 -1.91 -24.23 -16.05
CA GLY A 182 -1.27 -25.43 -15.50
C GLY A 182 0.17 -25.19 -14.99
N TRP A 183 0.52 -23.94 -14.64
CA TRP A 183 1.83 -23.59 -14.13
C TRP A 183 1.95 -23.88 -12.63
N SER A 184 2.86 -24.77 -12.25
CA SER A 184 3.02 -25.27 -10.87
C SER A 184 4.30 -24.82 -10.16
N THR A 185 5.14 -24.00 -10.82
CA THR A 185 6.39 -23.51 -10.23
C THR A 185 6.19 -22.16 -9.52
N PRO A 186 7.11 -21.71 -8.64
CA PRO A 186 6.98 -20.45 -7.93
C PRO A 186 6.74 -19.25 -8.86
N LEU A 187 5.91 -18.30 -8.43
CA LEU A 187 5.52 -17.12 -9.22
C LEU A 187 6.70 -16.24 -9.65
N GLN A 188 7.83 -16.30 -8.93
CA GLN A 188 9.07 -15.58 -9.29
C GLN A 188 9.67 -16.06 -10.62
N THR A 189 9.41 -17.31 -10.98
CA THR A 189 9.90 -17.94 -12.22
C THR A 189 8.84 -17.96 -13.34
N ARG A 190 7.76 -17.16 -13.17
CA ARG A 190 6.65 -17.12 -14.13
C ARG A 190 7.09 -16.87 -15.57
N PRO A 191 6.41 -17.47 -16.55
CA PRO A 191 6.77 -17.35 -17.95
C PRO A 191 6.70 -15.90 -18.45
N LYS A 192 7.71 -15.46 -19.21
CA LYS A 192 7.72 -14.10 -19.80
C LYS A 192 6.52 -13.82 -20.72
N TRP A 193 5.93 -14.86 -21.33
CA TRP A 193 4.77 -14.71 -22.21
C TRP A 193 3.48 -14.29 -21.48
N TRP A 194 3.41 -14.46 -20.14
CA TRP A 194 2.29 -13.91 -19.35
C TRP A 194 2.17 -12.39 -19.48
N GLY A 195 3.24 -11.69 -19.82
CA GLY A 195 3.19 -10.27 -20.17
C GLY A 195 2.24 -9.98 -21.36
N LYS A 196 2.08 -10.92 -22.30
CA LYS A 196 1.11 -10.80 -23.39
C LYS A 196 -0.33 -10.93 -22.90
N LEU A 197 -0.59 -11.82 -21.92
CA LEU A 197 -1.90 -11.94 -21.28
C LEU A 197 -2.29 -10.66 -20.53
N VAL A 198 -1.33 -10.04 -19.85
CA VAL A 198 -1.56 -8.74 -19.19
C VAL A 198 -1.94 -7.67 -20.20
N ILE A 199 -1.25 -7.60 -21.33
CA ILE A 199 -1.60 -6.64 -22.40
C ILE A 199 -3.02 -6.92 -22.91
N GLU A 200 -3.32 -8.15 -23.25
CA GLU A 200 -4.60 -8.55 -23.82
C GLU A 200 -5.78 -8.39 -22.85
N LEU A 201 -5.63 -8.91 -21.62
CA LEU A 201 -6.73 -9.02 -20.67
C LEU A 201 -6.93 -7.76 -19.84
N ILE A 202 -5.89 -6.95 -19.68
CA ILE A 202 -5.91 -5.78 -18.79
C ILE A 202 -5.73 -4.50 -19.60
N TYR A 203 -4.58 -4.27 -20.23
CA TYR A 203 -4.31 -3.00 -20.91
C TYR A 203 -5.25 -2.76 -22.10
N ASP A 204 -5.51 -3.78 -22.90
CA ASP A 204 -6.40 -3.66 -24.07
C ASP A 204 -7.88 -3.49 -23.68
N THR A 205 -8.22 -3.78 -22.45
CA THR A 205 -9.59 -3.63 -21.92
C THR A 205 -9.79 -2.33 -21.12
N LEU A 206 -8.76 -1.51 -20.97
CA LEU A 206 -8.86 -0.15 -20.45
C LEU A 206 -9.65 0.74 -21.41
N ASP A 207 -9.94 1.97 -20.94
CA ASP A 207 -10.54 2.99 -21.80
C ASP A 207 -9.78 3.09 -23.13
N PRO A 208 -10.48 3.19 -24.28
CA PRO A 208 -9.86 3.21 -25.60
C PRO A 208 -8.77 4.25 -25.78
N ASP A 209 -8.93 5.42 -25.18
CA ASP A 209 -7.95 6.51 -25.25
C ASP A 209 -6.69 6.17 -24.46
N VAL A 210 -6.85 5.56 -23.28
CA VAL A 210 -5.74 5.09 -22.45
C VAL A 210 -4.99 3.94 -23.13
N ALA A 211 -5.72 2.96 -23.66
CA ALA A 211 -5.15 1.83 -24.38
C ALA A 211 -4.40 2.27 -25.64
N LYS A 212 -4.93 3.26 -26.36
CA LYS A 212 -4.28 3.87 -27.53
C LYS A 212 -3.00 4.59 -27.15
N TYR A 213 -3.07 5.48 -26.14
CA TYR A 213 -1.90 6.21 -25.64
C TYR A 213 -0.74 5.27 -25.25
N LEU A 214 -1.03 4.19 -24.52
CA LEU A 214 -0.01 3.22 -24.11
C LEU A 214 0.63 2.47 -25.31
N ARG A 215 -0.13 2.21 -26.35
CA ARG A 215 0.40 1.57 -27.57
C ARG A 215 1.30 2.49 -28.39
N GLU A 216 0.93 3.77 -28.48
CA GLU A 216 1.68 4.80 -29.21
C GLU A 216 2.95 5.23 -28.48
N ASN A 217 2.93 5.21 -27.15
CA ASN A 217 4.03 5.63 -26.28
C ASN A 217 4.67 4.42 -25.55
N LYS A 218 5.17 3.46 -26.32
CA LYS A 218 5.85 2.29 -25.73
C LYS A 218 7.06 2.72 -24.92
N PRO A 219 7.17 2.31 -23.64
CA PRO A 219 8.31 2.67 -22.81
C PRO A 219 9.59 2.00 -23.33
N ALA A 220 10.73 2.61 -23.00
CA ALA A 220 12.04 2.01 -23.26
C ALA A 220 12.15 0.63 -22.59
N ALA A 221 13.02 -0.24 -23.12
CA ALA A 221 13.24 -1.56 -22.56
C ALA A 221 13.61 -1.48 -21.08
N GLY A 222 12.86 -2.18 -20.22
CA GLY A 222 13.05 -2.18 -18.77
C GLY A 222 12.16 -1.20 -17.98
N VAL A 223 11.38 -0.35 -18.65
CA VAL A 223 10.39 0.52 -18.00
C VAL A 223 9.02 -0.14 -18.09
N HIS A 224 8.32 -0.22 -16.96
CA HIS A 224 6.97 -0.80 -16.93
C HIS A 224 5.94 0.16 -17.52
N TRP A 225 5.02 -0.37 -18.33
CA TRP A 225 3.96 0.38 -19.04
C TRP A 225 3.11 1.24 -18.10
N HIS A 226 2.77 0.73 -16.91
CA HIS A 226 1.94 1.43 -15.94
C HIS A 226 2.56 2.72 -15.39
N ARG A 227 3.90 2.89 -15.47
CA ARG A 227 4.56 4.15 -15.05
C ARG A 227 4.24 5.34 -15.95
N GLN A 228 3.66 5.10 -17.12
CA GLN A 228 3.23 6.15 -18.04
C GLN A 228 1.76 6.57 -17.83
N LEU A 229 1.02 5.83 -17.00
CA LEU A 229 -0.34 6.20 -16.66
C LEU A 229 -0.34 7.35 -15.66
N THR A 230 -1.14 8.39 -15.94
CA THR A 230 -1.33 9.48 -15.01
C THR A 230 -1.93 8.95 -13.70
N GLU A 231 -1.35 9.40 -12.58
CA GLU A 231 -1.55 8.83 -11.24
C GLU A 231 -3.00 8.80 -10.76
N ASN A 232 -3.86 9.68 -11.24
CA ASN A 232 -5.22 9.83 -10.70
C ASN A 232 -6.32 9.02 -11.40
N LEU A 233 -6.20 8.72 -12.69
CA LEU A 233 -7.21 7.95 -13.42
C LEU A 233 -6.68 6.61 -13.93
N GLY A 234 -5.52 6.61 -14.56
CA GLY A 234 -5.01 5.43 -15.26
C GLY A 234 -4.61 4.29 -14.33
N VAL A 235 -3.94 4.58 -13.20
CA VAL A 235 -3.52 3.53 -12.25
C VAL A 235 -4.73 2.94 -11.52
N ARG A 236 -5.71 3.76 -11.12
CA ARG A 236 -6.94 3.26 -10.50
C ARG A 236 -7.74 2.37 -11.45
N GLN A 237 -7.88 2.77 -12.70
CA GLN A 237 -8.54 1.93 -13.72
C GLN A 237 -7.78 0.63 -13.94
N LEU A 238 -6.46 0.67 -13.95
CA LEU A 238 -5.61 -0.52 -14.11
C LEU A 238 -5.81 -1.51 -12.95
N VAL A 239 -5.76 -1.02 -11.70
CA VAL A 239 -5.95 -1.86 -10.50
C VAL A 239 -7.38 -2.42 -10.47
N SER A 240 -8.39 -1.59 -10.73
CA SER A 240 -9.79 -2.05 -10.84
C SER A 240 -9.93 -3.16 -11.89
N ARG A 241 -9.32 -2.97 -13.04
CA ARG A 241 -9.33 -3.95 -14.12
C ARG A 241 -8.64 -5.27 -13.73
N CYS A 242 -7.54 -5.21 -12.99
CA CYS A 242 -6.90 -6.41 -12.47
C CYS A 242 -7.87 -7.21 -11.59
N TRP A 243 -8.58 -6.56 -10.67
CA TRP A 243 -9.54 -7.23 -9.79
C TRP A 243 -10.75 -7.77 -10.52
N GLU A 244 -11.26 -7.07 -11.54
CA GLU A 244 -12.34 -7.57 -12.40
C GLU A 244 -11.91 -8.84 -13.15
N VAL A 245 -10.70 -8.83 -13.74
CA VAL A 245 -10.14 -10.00 -14.44
C VAL A 245 -9.92 -11.17 -13.48
N ILE A 246 -9.42 -10.92 -12.25
CA ILE A 246 -9.28 -11.95 -11.21
C ILE A 246 -10.66 -12.54 -10.87
N GLY A 247 -11.68 -11.69 -10.70
CA GLY A 247 -13.04 -12.15 -10.42
C GLY A 247 -13.58 -13.08 -11.52
N VAL A 248 -13.39 -12.72 -12.77
CA VAL A 248 -13.78 -13.57 -13.91
C VAL A 248 -12.93 -14.85 -13.95
N ALA A 249 -11.60 -14.75 -13.75
CA ALA A 249 -10.69 -15.89 -13.76
C ALA A 249 -11.09 -16.99 -12.77
N LYS A 250 -11.51 -16.62 -11.56
CA LYS A 250 -11.99 -17.55 -10.53
C LYS A 250 -13.19 -18.40 -10.97
N THR A 251 -13.97 -17.93 -11.94
CA THR A 251 -15.13 -18.64 -12.49
C THR A 251 -14.82 -19.45 -13.75
N CYS A 252 -13.57 -19.42 -14.24
CA CYS A 252 -13.13 -20.10 -15.45
C CYS A 252 -12.30 -21.35 -15.11
N GLU A 253 -12.40 -22.37 -15.94
CA GLU A 253 -11.60 -23.59 -15.84
C GLU A 253 -10.35 -23.54 -16.74
N THR A 254 -10.40 -22.76 -17.81
CA THR A 254 -9.31 -22.65 -18.79
C THR A 254 -8.97 -21.20 -19.12
N MET A 255 -7.72 -20.98 -19.54
CA MET A 255 -7.28 -19.67 -20.03
C MET A 255 -8.07 -19.22 -21.28
N HIS A 256 -8.50 -20.15 -22.12
CA HIS A 256 -9.34 -19.84 -23.29
C HIS A 256 -10.70 -19.28 -22.87
N GLU A 257 -11.31 -19.89 -21.87
CA GLU A 257 -12.60 -19.41 -21.33
C GLU A 257 -12.46 -18.01 -20.74
N LEU A 258 -11.40 -17.75 -19.95
CA LEU A 258 -11.11 -16.43 -19.41
C LEU A 258 -11.00 -15.39 -20.53
N ARG A 259 -10.21 -15.66 -21.57
CA ARG A 259 -10.02 -14.75 -22.71
C ARG A 259 -11.35 -14.46 -23.41
N SER A 260 -12.17 -15.48 -23.64
CA SER A 260 -13.49 -15.33 -24.29
C SER A 260 -14.45 -14.49 -23.43
N ARG A 261 -14.52 -14.74 -22.12
CA ARG A 261 -15.41 -14.01 -21.21
C ARG A 261 -15.00 -12.54 -21.07
N VAL A 262 -13.70 -12.28 -20.92
CA VAL A 262 -13.16 -10.92 -20.85
C VAL A 262 -13.40 -10.17 -22.16
N ALA A 263 -13.13 -10.80 -23.31
CA ALA A 263 -13.39 -10.20 -24.62
C ALA A 263 -14.88 -9.87 -24.83
N HIS A 264 -15.78 -10.76 -24.42
CA HIS A 264 -17.22 -10.53 -24.49
C HIS A 264 -17.66 -9.39 -23.58
N HIS A 265 -17.18 -9.38 -22.33
CA HIS A 265 -17.57 -8.37 -21.33
C HIS A 265 -17.17 -6.95 -21.75
N TYR A 266 -16.01 -6.80 -22.39
CA TYR A 266 -15.52 -5.48 -22.84
C TYR A 266 -15.77 -5.20 -24.33
N GLY A 267 -16.71 -5.93 -24.97
CA GLY A 267 -17.13 -5.69 -26.34
C GLY A 267 -16.03 -5.91 -27.39
N LYS A 268 -15.02 -6.73 -27.07
CA LYS A 268 -13.93 -7.04 -27.99
C LYS A 268 -14.22 -8.36 -28.72
N LYS A 269 -13.72 -8.46 -29.95
CA LYS A 269 -13.79 -9.74 -30.67
C LYS A 269 -12.92 -10.76 -29.94
N PRO A 270 -13.43 -11.99 -29.68
CA PRO A 270 -12.60 -13.04 -29.10
C PRO A 270 -11.40 -13.29 -30.00
N VAL A 271 -10.23 -13.47 -29.38
CA VAL A 271 -9.03 -13.83 -30.14
C VAL A 271 -9.26 -15.17 -30.76
N GLN A 272 -9.25 -15.19 -32.09
CA GLN A 272 -9.35 -16.44 -32.85
C GLN A 272 -8.09 -17.25 -32.57
N MET A 273 -8.21 -18.31 -31.79
CA MET A 273 -7.11 -19.23 -31.58
C MET A 273 -6.89 -19.96 -32.93
N THR A 274 -5.70 -19.82 -33.49
CA THR A 274 -5.20 -20.80 -34.45
C THR A 274 -5.20 -22.14 -33.71
N MET A 275 -6.09 -23.06 -34.09
CA MET A 275 -6.03 -24.43 -33.61
C MET A 275 -4.66 -24.99 -34.02
N TYR A 276 -3.77 -25.14 -33.06
CA TYR A 276 -2.59 -25.96 -33.22
C TYR A 276 -3.11 -27.40 -33.11
N LEU A 277 -3.47 -27.97 -34.24
CA LEU A 277 -3.60 -29.43 -34.35
C LEU A 277 -2.17 -29.96 -34.17
N PRO A 278 -1.90 -30.83 -33.17
CA PRO A 278 -0.62 -31.53 -33.14
C PRO A 278 -0.46 -32.25 -34.46
N PRO A 279 0.75 -32.29 -35.05
CA PRO A 279 0.99 -33.05 -36.27
C PRO A 279 0.49 -34.47 -36.03
N GLU A 280 -0.33 -34.97 -36.94
CA GLU A 280 -0.72 -36.39 -36.97
C GLU A 280 0.54 -37.22 -36.86
N SER A 281 0.65 -37.99 -35.77
CA SER A 281 1.68 -38.99 -35.67
C SER A 281 1.48 -39.96 -36.84
N ASP A 282 2.38 -39.95 -37.80
CA ASP A 282 2.48 -41.01 -38.83
C ASP A 282 2.40 -42.37 -38.13
N LYS A 283 1.24 -42.98 -38.20
CA LYS A 283 1.11 -44.40 -38.03
C LYS A 283 1.64 -45.02 -39.34
N SER A 284 2.97 -45.13 -39.44
CA SER A 284 3.57 -46.07 -40.35
C SER A 284 3.18 -47.47 -39.91
N GLU A 285 2.44 -48.12 -40.76
CA GLU A 285 2.18 -49.55 -40.81
C GLU A 285 3.45 -50.37 -40.56
N GLU A 286 3.41 -51.30 -39.60
CA GLU A 286 3.62 -52.74 -39.77
C GLU A 286 3.29 -53.48 -38.46
#